data_52854a9e005e244ee9c9d8a81aaac073
#
_entry.id   52854a9e005e244ee9c9d8a81aaac073
#
_cell.length_a   1.000
_cell.length_b   1.000
_cell.length_c   1.000
_cell.angle_alpha   90.00
_cell.angle_beta   90.00
_cell.angle_gamma   90.00
#
_symmetry.space_group_name_H-M   'P 1'
#
loop_
_entity.id
_entity.type
_entity.pdbx_description
1 polymer ?
#
loop_
_entity_poly.entity_id
_entity_poly.type
_entity_poly.pdbx_seq_one_letter_code
_entity_poly.pdbx_strand_id
1 'polypeptide(L)'
;MRISVRWKLPLVSIWFACAMLLLRGGLVCSNCLASDSEPAKPLSRSGGAASGTQVATGKFNRVLVIRLKNGEDLLRGLEKAVAQEKVRNGVFMGAFGSLTSYHVHVVNNTTFPPKNVYMKGKGPYDILSITGAVIDGRLHPHLTFSDSKKALGGHLEDGSLVFTFAVITLGVFEDGISLDRFDDWNWQ
;
A
#
# COMPACT_ATOMS: atom_id res chain seq x y z
N MET A 1 7.52 -40.75 -17.02
CA MET A 1 7.82 -40.23 -18.37
C MET A 1 8.13 -38.74 -18.22
N ARG A 2 9.44 -38.41 -18.21
CA ARG A 2 9.92 -37.01 -18.06
C ARG A 2 10.15 -36.45 -19.45
N ILE A 3 9.41 -35.41 -19.82
CA ILE A 3 9.60 -34.67 -21.06
C ILE A 3 10.50 -33.46 -20.73
N SER A 4 11.75 -33.50 -21.21
CA SER A 4 12.66 -32.38 -21.12
C SER A 4 12.57 -31.57 -22.42
N VAL A 5 12.08 -30.37 -22.34
CA VAL A 5 12.06 -29.42 -23.46
C VAL A 5 13.33 -28.57 -23.38
N ARG A 6 14.26 -28.79 -24.33
CA ARG A 6 15.46 -27.97 -24.53
C ARG A 6 15.14 -26.84 -25.51
N TRP A 7 15.20 -25.60 -25.05
CA TRP A 7 15.14 -24.42 -25.92
C TRP A 7 16.56 -24.11 -26.43
N LYS A 8 16.76 -24.15 -27.75
CA LYS A 8 17.94 -23.64 -28.44
C LYS A 8 17.67 -22.20 -28.84
N LEU A 9 18.45 -21.26 -28.30
CA LEU A 9 18.47 -19.87 -28.74
C LEU A 9 19.47 -19.72 -29.89
N PRO A 10 19.15 -19.05 -31.01
CA PRO A 10 20.13 -18.68 -32.02
C PRO A 10 20.89 -17.43 -31.61
N LEU A 11 22.22 -17.52 -31.65
CA LEU A 11 23.13 -16.39 -31.56
C LEU A 11 23.04 -15.57 -32.85
N VAL A 12 22.51 -14.36 -32.74
CA VAL A 12 22.61 -13.36 -33.82
C VAL A 12 23.72 -12.39 -33.47
N SER A 13 24.87 -12.55 -34.16
CA SER A 13 25.99 -11.61 -34.10
C SER A 13 25.63 -10.39 -34.97
N ILE A 14 25.46 -9.22 -34.36
CA ILE A 14 25.39 -7.95 -35.07
C ILE A 14 26.69 -7.20 -34.88
N TRP A 15 27.49 -7.16 -35.95
CA TRP A 15 28.62 -6.26 -36.12
C TRP A 15 28.10 -4.88 -36.50
N PHE A 16 28.34 -3.86 -35.69
CA PHE A 16 28.19 -2.47 -36.10
C PHE A 16 29.57 -1.83 -36.21
N ALA A 17 29.90 -1.49 -37.46
CA ALA A 17 31.11 -0.76 -37.82
C ALA A 17 30.97 0.71 -37.32
N CYS A 18 32.02 1.16 -36.63
CA CYS A 18 32.19 2.54 -36.20
C CYS A 18 32.73 3.35 -37.38
N ALA A 19 31.91 4.24 -37.95
CA ALA A 19 32.41 5.27 -38.88
C ALA A 19 32.53 6.60 -38.13
N MET A 20 33.79 7.04 -37.90
CA MET A 20 34.12 8.39 -37.49
C MET A 20 33.75 9.40 -38.58
N LEU A 21 32.99 10.40 -38.24
CA LEU A 21 32.94 11.65 -39.01
C LEU A 21 33.11 12.83 -38.03
N LEU A 22 34.31 13.44 -38.12
CA LEU A 22 34.62 14.70 -37.47
C LEU A 22 33.99 15.85 -38.29
N LEU A 23 33.09 16.61 -37.69
CA LEU A 23 32.74 17.96 -38.16
C LEU A 23 32.60 18.89 -36.98
N ARG A 24 33.48 19.91 -37.03
CA ARG A 24 33.54 21.06 -36.14
C ARG A 24 32.26 21.92 -36.28
N GLY A 25 31.75 22.41 -35.17
CA GLY A 25 30.71 23.42 -35.15
C GLY A 25 30.25 23.68 -33.73
N GLY A 26 30.92 24.66 -33.07
CA GLY A 26 30.53 25.05 -31.73
C GLY A 26 29.22 25.82 -31.73
N LEU A 27 28.34 25.48 -30.83
CA LEU A 27 27.40 26.40 -30.21
C LEU A 27 27.31 26.02 -28.73
N VAL A 28 28.06 26.78 -27.93
CA VAL A 28 27.94 26.74 -26.47
C VAL A 28 26.63 27.44 -26.13
N CYS A 29 25.61 26.68 -25.82
CA CYS A 29 24.42 27.21 -25.19
C CYS A 29 24.67 27.36 -23.69
N SER A 30 25.32 28.45 -23.31
CA SER A 30 25.41 28.91 -21.93
C SER A 30 24.06 29.49 -21.57
N ASN A 31 23.22 28.76 -20.87
CA ASN A 31 22.16 29.24 -19.96
C ASN A 31 21.27 28.08 -19.50
N CYS A 32 21.89 27.06 -18.88
CA CYS A 32 21.20 26.30 -17.83
C CYS A 32 21.52 26.98 -16.51
N LEU A 33 20.73 28.00 -16.17
CA LEU A 33 20.64 28.49 -14.79
C LEU A 33 20.19 27.31 -13.93
N ALA A 34 21.11 26.70 -13.19
CA ALA A 34 20.79 25.85 -12.07
C ALA A 34 20.01 26.71 -11.08
N SER A 35 18.72 26.45 -10.99
CA SER A 35 17.91 26.97 -9.90
C SER A 35 18.40 26.25 -8.64
N ASP A 36 19.25 26.91 -7.86
CA ASP A 36 19.53 26.52 -6.49
C ASP A 36 18.21 26.62 -5.70
N SER A 37 17.45 25.54 -5.68
CA SER A 37 16.33 25.40 -4.75
C SER A 37 16.91 25.28 -3.36
N GLU A 38 16.90 26.37 -2.63
CA GLU A 38 17.19 26.41 -1.20
C GLU A 38 16.40 25.29 -0.51
N PRO A 39 17.02 24.48 0.38
CA PRO A 39 16.29 23.44 1.08
C PRO A 39 15.19 24.09 1.90
N ALA A 40 13.95 23.66 1.67
CA ALA A 40 12.78 24.17 2.36
C ALA A 40 13.01 24.14 3.87
N LYS A 41 12.98 25.33 4.49
CA LYS A 41 13.12 25.50 5.94
C LYS A 41 12.05 24.66 6.63
N PRO A 42 12.39 23.85 7.64
CA PRO A 42 11.39 23.08 8.38
C PRO A 42 10.31 24.02 8.90
N LEU A 43 9.04 23.76 8.55
CA LEU A 43 7.91 24.51 9.09
C LEU A 43 7.91 24.33 10.62
N SER A 44 8.22 25.39 11.35
CA SER A 44 8.07 25.43 12.80
C SER A 44 6.58 25.27 13.11
N ARG A 45 6.22 24.23 13.89
CA ARG A 45 4.88 24.09 14.45
C ARG A 45 4.58 25.30 15.35
N SER A 46 3.89 26.30 14.83
CA SER A 46 3.18 27.26 15.65
C SER A 46 1.92 26.58 16.18
N GLY A 47 1.79 26.47 17.53
CA GLY A 47 0.58 25.98 18.16
C GLY A 47 -0.57 26.96 17.93
N GLY A 48 -1.25 26.85 16.80
CA GLY A 48 -2.53 27.47 16.52
C GLY A 48 -3.62 26.43 16.68
N ALA A 49 -4.80 26.82 17.15
CA ALA A 49 -5.98 25.98 17.28
C ALA A 49 -6.20 25.17 15.97
N ALA A 50 -6.29 23.85 16.07
CA ALA A 50 -6.31 22.95 14.95
C ALA A 50 -7.53 23.22 14.05
N SER A 51 -7.33 23.78 12.89
CA SER A 51 -8.27 23.65 11.81
C SER A 51 -8.27 22.18 11.38
N GLY A 52 -9.45 21.56 11.20
CA GLY A 52 -9.71 20.14 11.08
C GLY A 52 -8.88 19.25 10.14
N THR A 53 -7.69 19.70 9.68
CA THR A 53 -6.78 18.92 8.84
C THR A 53 -5.51 18.55 9.59
N GLN A 54 -5.25 17.25 9.74
CA GLN A 54 -3.96 16.75 10.25
C GLN A 54 -3.07 16.32 9.07
N VAL A 55 -1.78 16.64 9.19
CA VAL A 55 -0.76 16.20 8.23
C VAL A 55 0.41 15.61 9.00
N ALA A 56 0.82 14.39 8.65
CA ALA A 56 2.08 13.79 9.07
C ALA A 56 2.99 13.66 7.85
N THR A 57 4.27 13.95 8.04
CA THR A 57 5.29 13.81 6.98
C THR A 57 6.38 12.89 7.47
N GLY A 58 6.81 11.96 6.63
CA GLY A 58 7.87 11.02 6.96
C GLY A 58 8.30 10.19 5.77
N LYS A 59 9.29 9.34 6.00
CA LYS A 59 9.80 8.36 5.03
C LYS A 59 9.43 6.96 5.48
N PHE A 60 9.46 6.02 4.55
CA PHE A 60 9.43 4.61 4.91
C PHE A 60 10.81 4.14 5.36
N ASN A 61 10.86 3.51 6.52
CA ASN A 61 12.03 2.78 6.99
C ASN A 61 12.21 1.49 6.19
N ARG A 62 11.10 0.78 5.93
CA ARG A 62 11.08 -0.48 5.20
C ARG A 62 9.71 -0.76 4.59
N VAL A 63 9.68 -1.71 3.67
CA VAL A 63 8.45 -2.27 3.11
C VAL A 63 8.37 -3.74 3.51
N LEU A 64 7.23 -4.14 4.05
CA LEU A 64 6.92 -5.54 4.34
C LEU A 64 6.05 -6.11 3.22
N VAL A 65 6.38 -7.32 2.79
CA VAL A 65 5.52 -8.12 1.94
C VAL A 65 5.03 -9.31 2.76
N ILE A 66 3.76 -9.27 3.14
CA ILE A 66 3.12 -10.23 4.03
C ILE A 66 2.35 -11.23 3.17
N ARG A 67 2.63 -12.53 3.31
CA ARG A 67 1.90 -13.58 2.63
C ARG A 67 1.15 -14.45 3.62
N LEU A 68 -0.16 -14.51 3.45
CA LEU A 68 -1.05 -15.42 4.18
C LEU A 68 -1.42 -16.61 3.29
N LYS A 69 -1.58 -17.78 3.90
CA LYS A 69 -1.91 -19.04 3.22
C LYS A 69 -3.39 -19.38 3.34
N ASN A 70 -3.80 -20.39 2.60
CA ASN A 70 -5.16 -20.93 2.64
C ASN A 70 -5.64 -21.17 4.08
N GLY A 71 -6.87 -20.76 4.37
CA GLY A 71 -7.54 -20.95 5.64
C GLY A 71 -7.17 -19.95 6.75
N GLU A 72 -6.16 -19.12 6.56
CA GLU A 72 -5.86 -18.05 7.52
C GLU A 72 -6.92 -16.95 7.45
N ASP A 73 -7.26 -16.37 8.59
CA ASP A 73 -8.07 -15.16 8.66
C ASP A 73 -7.22 -13.95 8.27
N LEU A 74 -7.73 -13.13 7.35
CA LEU A 74 -6.99 -12.02 6.77
C LEU A 74 -6.63 -10.97 7.82
N LEU A 75 -7.60 -10.55 8.67
CA LEU A 75 -7.34 -9.54 9.69
C LEU A 75 -6.39 -10.08 10.77
N ARG A 76 -6.66 -11.28 11.29
CA ARG A 76 -5.82 -11.89 12.34
C ARG A 76 -4.40 -12.17 11.87
N GLY A 77 -4.24 -12.57 10.60
CA GLY A 77 -2.93 -12.75 9.99
C GLY A 77 -2.15 -11.44 9.88
N LEU A 78 -2.81 -10.35 9.52
CA LEU A 78 -2.21 -9.01 9.50
C LEU A 78 -1.85 -8.52 10.90
N GLU A 79 -2.74 -8.67 11.89
CA GLU A 79 -2.46 -8.32 13.30
C GLU A 79 -1.21 -9.05 13.81
N LYS A 80 -1.12 -10.36 13.54
CA LYS A 80 0.04 -11.16 13.91
C LYS A 80 1.32 -10.66 13.25
N ALA A 81 1.29 -10.36 11.96
CA ALA A 81 2.45 -9.87 11.23
C ALA A 81 2.91 -8.49 11.76
N VAL A 82 1.98 -7.57 11.98
CA VAL A 82 2.25 -6.24 12.54
C VAL A 82 2.88 -6.34 13.93
N ALA A 83 2.36 -7.23 14.80
CA ALA A 83 2.90 -7.45 16.13
C ALA A 83 4.30 -8.09 16.10
N GLN A 84 4.51 -9.12 15.28
CA GLN A 84 5.82 -9.80 15.13
C GLN A 84 6.89 -8.87 14.59
N GLU A 85 6.55 -8.05 13.61
CA GLU A 85 7.44 -7.08 12.98
C GLU A 85 7.55 -5.77 13.77
N LYS A 86 6.83 -5.64 14.90
CA LYS A 86 6.81 -4.45 15.77
C LYS A 86 6.51 -3.17 14.99
N VAL A 87 5.57 -3.24 14.05
CA VAL A 87 5.15 -2.09 13.27
C VAL A 87 4.31 -1.18 14.15
N ARG A 88 4.78 0.04 14.37
CA ARG A 88 4.05 1.05 15.12
C ARG A 88 3.15 1.86 14.19
N ASN A 89 3.72 2.45 13.15
CA ASN A 89 3.00 3.25 12.17
C ASN A 89 3.36 2.84 10.74
N GLY A 90 2.36 2.75 9.88
CA GLY A 90 2.54 2.35 8.48
C GLY A 90 1.28 2.54 7.66
N VAL A 91 1.38 2.34 6.34
CA VAL A 91 0.25 2.41 5.42
C VAL A 91 0.21 1.18 4.52
N PHE A 92 -0.99 0.67 4.29
CA PHE A 92 -1.19 -0.38 3.30
C PHE A 92 -1.05 0.19 1.90
N MET A 93 -0.16 -0.39 1.10
CA MET A 93 0.16 0.06 -0.26
C MET A 93 -0.61 -0.73 -1.32
N GLY A 94 -1.10 -1.91 -0.97
CA GLY A 94 -1.88 -2.76 -1.86
C GLY A 94 -1.95 -4.21 -1.38
N ALA A 95 -2.83 -4.97 -2.01
CA ALA A 95 -2.99 -6.40 -1.76
C ALA A 95 -3.56 -7.10 -2.99
N PHE A 96 -3.32 -8.41 -3.08
CA PHE A 96 -3.95 -9.30 -4.05
C PHE A 96 -4.03 -10.72 -3.50
N GLY A 97 -4.90 -11.53 -4.08
CA GLY A 97 -5.15 -12.91 -3.66
C GLY A 97 -6.62 -13.25 -3.72
N SER A 98 -7.06 -14.24 -2.93
CA SER A 98 -8.45 -14.67 -2.96
C SER A 98 -8.97 -15.11 -1.60
N LEU A 99 -10.31 -15.02 -1.43
CA LEU A 99 -11.03 -15.35 -0.20
C LEU A 99 -12.12 -16.39 -0.46
N THR A 100 -12.45 -17.19 0.57
CA THR A 100 -13.63 -18.06 0.62
C THR A 100 -14.80 -17.41 1.35
N SER A 101 -14.52 -16.37 2.13
CA SER A 101 -15.53 -15.60 2.85
C SER A 101 -15.03 -14.17 3.08
N TYR A 102 -15.96 -13.25 3.26
CA TYR A 102 -15.67 -11.90 3.72
C TYR A 102 -16.53 -11.52 4.91
N HIS A 103 -15.99 -10.63 5.73
CA HIS A 103 -16.70 -9.89 6.76
C HIS A 103 -16.14 -8.47 6.77
N VAL A 104 -16.99 -7.51 6.49
CA VAL A 104 -16.65 -6.09 6.45
C VAL A 104 -17.80 -5.26 7.04
N HIS A 105 -17.50 -4.03 7.47
CA HIS A 105 -18.55 -3.07 7.78
C HIS A 105 -18.40 -1.78 6.99
N VAL A 106 -19.49 -1.04 6.86
CA VAL A 106 -19.52 0.31 6.29
C VAL A 106 -20.36 1.21 7.18
N VAL A 107 -20.06 2.52 7.18
CA VAL A 107 -20.89 3.52 7.84
C VAL A 107 -22.24 3.62 7.11
N ASN A 108 -23.34 3.62 7.86
CA ASN A 108 -24.71 3.58 7.35
C ASN A 108 -25.53 4.85 7.64
N ASN A 109 -24.93 5.90 8.14
CA ASN A 109 -25.57 7.18 8.38
C ASN A 109 -24.62 8.35 8.12
N THR A 110 -25.15 9.57 8.09
CA THR A 110 -24.40 10.81 7.88
C THR A 110 -24.47 11.75 9.09
N THR A 111 -24.82 11.21 10.24
CA THR A 111 -24.93 11.95 11.52
C THR A 111 -24.05 11.29 12.59
N PHE A 112 -23.61 12.06 13.58
CA PHE A 112 -22.89 11.54 14.74
C PHE A 112 -23.85 11.06 15.84
N PRO A 113 -23.52 9.96 16.55
CA PRO A 113 -22.39 9.06 16.30
C PRO A 113 -22.59 8.22 15.02
N PRO A 114 -21.52 7.83 14.33
CA PRO A 114 -21.62 6.97 13.15
C PRO A 114 -22.19 5.60 13.53
N LYS A 115 -23.00 5.03 12.63
CA LYS A 115 -23.59 3.70 12.78
C LYS A 115 -23.05 2.80 11.69
N ASN A 116 -22.67 1.58 12.04
CA ASN A 116 -22.10 0.62 11.10
C ASN A 116 -23.13 -0.45 10.71
N VAL A 117 -23.07 -0.86 9.45
CA VAL A 117 -23.73 -2.06 8.92
C VAL A 117 -22.67 -3.08 8.57
N TYR A 118 -22.80 -4.29 9.12
CA TYR A 118 -21.91 -5.41 8.90
C TYR A 118 -22.42 -6.29 7.76
N MET A 119 -21.52 -6.67 6.86
CA MET A 119 -21.81 -7.51 5.71
C MET A 119 -20.90 -8.74 5.73
N LYS A 120 -21.51 -9.91 5.57
CA LYS A 120 -20.81 -11.20 5.51
C LYS A 120 -21.24 -11.98 4.29
N GLY A 121 -20.34 -12.74 3.72
CA GLY A 121 -20.64 -13.66 2.63
C GLY A 121 -19.65 -14.80 2.49
N LYS A 122 -20.10 -15.88 1.86
CA LYS A 122 -19.26 -17.02 1.48
C LYS A 122 -19.33 -17.21 -0.02
N GLY A 123 -18.18 -17.48 -0.64
CA GLY A 123 -18.05 -17.67 -2.07
C GLY A 123 -16.62 -17.42 -2.55
N PRO A 124 -16.38 -17.52 -3.85
CA PRO A 124 -15.10 -17.16 -4.45
C PRO A 124 -15.03 -15.64 -4.61
N TYR A 125 -14.04 -15.03 -3.97
CA TYR A 125 -13.78 -13.60 -4.08
C TYR A 125 -12.29 -13.36 -4.37
N ASP A 126 -11.99 -12.41 -5.26
CA ASP A 126 -10.64 -11.90 -5.47
C ASP A 126 -10.41 -10.63 -4.64
N ILE A 127 -9.26 -10.57 -3.97
CA ILE A 127 -8.79 -9.36 -3.31
C ILE A 127 -8.30 -8.38 -4.38
N LEU A 128 -8.91 -7.21 -4.46
CA LEU A 128 -8.51 -6.14 -5.39
C LEU A 128 -7.53 -5.17 -4.74
N SER A 129 -7.73 -4.86 -3.46
CA SER A 129 -6.80 -4.04 -2.68
C SER A 129 -7.07 -4.12 -1.18
N ILE A 130 -6.07 -3.74 -0.38
CA ILE A 130 -6.22 -3.31 1.00
C ILE A 130 -5.60 -1.93 1.10
N THR A 131 -6.34 -0.98 1.68
CA THR A 131 -5.91 0.38 1.98
C THR A 131 -6.08 0.67 3.47
N GLY A 132 -5.64 1.84 3.92
CA GLY A 132 -5.69 2.21 5.34
C GLY A 132 -4.31 2.21 5.99
N ALA A 133 -4.26 2.09 7.31
CA ALA A 133 -3.03 2.32 8.06
C ALA A 133 -2.86 1.36 9.25
N VAL A 134 -1.63 1.31 9.75
CA VAL A 134 -1.30 0.87 11.11
C VAL A 134 -1.04 2.14 11.91
N ILE A 135 -1.80 2.34 12.98
CA ILE A 135 -1.79 3.53 13.81
C ILE A 135 -1.48 3.11 15.24
N ASP A 136 -0.29 3.44 15.71
CA ASP A 136 0.23 3.05 17.02
C ASP A 136 0.05 1.54 17.31
N GLY A 137 0.36 0.71 16.33
CA GLY A 137 0.24 -0.77 16.38
C GLY A 137 -1.17 -1.32 16.14
N ARG A 138 -2.20 -0.46 16.06
CA ARG A 138 -3.57 -0.86 15.72
C ARG A 138 -3.79 -0.82 14.21
N LEU A 139 -4.51 -1.79 13.68
CA LEU A 139 -4.84 -1.84 12.26
C LEU A 139 -6.15 -1.12 11.98
N HIS A 140 -6.16 -0.34 10.89
CA HIS A 140 -7.36 0.26 10.32
C HIS A 140 -7.40 -0.05 8.82
N PRO A 141 -7.68 -1.31 8.43
CA PRO A 141 -7.65 -1.74 7.04
C PRO A 141 -9.03 -1.69 6.40
N HIS A 142 -9.09 -1.20 5.16
CA HIS A 142 -10.24 -1.32 4.29
C HIS A 142 -9.94 -2.30 3.16
N LEU A 143 -10.80 -3.29 2.99
CA LEU A 143 -10.71 -4.32 1.98
C LEU A 143 -11.61 -3.99 0.80
N THR A 144 -11.08 -4.06 -0.42
CA THR A 144 -11.87 -4.10 -1.67
C THR A 144 -11.69 -5.46 -2.31
N PHE A 145 -12.80 -6.08 -2.69
CA PHE A 145 -12.84 -7.42 -3.27
C PHE A 145 -13.96 -7.54 -4.31
N SER A 146 -13.90 -8.56 -5.16
CA SER A 146 -14.93 -8.81 -6.17
C SER A 146 -15.29 -10.29 -6.28
N ASP A 147 -16.48 -10.55 -6.73
CA ASP A 147 -16.87 -11.79 -7.39
C ASP A 147 -16.98 -11.56 -8.91
N SER A 148 -17.52 -12.53 -9.66
CA SER A 148 -17.69 -12.42 -11.12
C SER A 148 -18.75 -11.39 -11.56
N LYS A 149 -19.47 -10.77 -10.63
CA LYS A 149 -20.61 -9.89 -10.93
C LYS A 149 -20.44 -8.47 -10.41
N LYS A 150 -19.76 -8.30 -9.28
CA LYS A 150 -19.66 -7.01 -8.59
C LYS A 150 -18.40 -6.91 -7.74
N ALA A 151 -17.97 -5.69 -7.50
CA ALA A 151 -17.00 -5.35 -6.48
C ALA A 151 -17.71 -4.81 -5.23
N LEU A 152 -17.15 -5.12 -4.07
CA LEU A 152 -17.60 -4.70 -2.75
C LEU A 152 -16.40 -4.28 -1.91
N GLY A 153 -16.65 -3.62 -0.81
CA GLY A 153 -15.60 -3.28 0.14
C GLY A 153 -16.15 -2.71 1.44
N GLY A 154 -15.24 -2.46 2.36
CA GLY A 154 -15.52 -1.88 3.67
C GLY A 154 -14.36 -2.09 4.63
N HIS A 155 -14.54 -1.66 5.87
CA HIS A 155 -13.59 -1.92 6.94
C HIS A 155 -13.49 -3.42 7.17
N LEU A 156 -12.27 -3.95 7.15
CA LEU A 156 -12.01 -5.38 7.28
C LEU A 156 -12.28 -5.85 8.71
N GLU A 157 -13.06 -6.93 8.82
CA GLU A 157 -13.38 -7.60 10.06
C GLU A 157 -12.83 -9.04 10.08
N ASP A 158 -12.75 -9.65 11.26
CA ASP A 158 -12.42 -11.07 11.38
C ASP A 158 -13.52 -11.95 10.77
N GLY A 159 -13.13 -13.09 10.18
CA GLY A 159 -14.03 -13.96 9.39
C GLY A 159 -13.83 -13.83 7.88
N SER A 160 -12.87 -13.02 7.43
CA SER A 160 -12.45 -12.94 6.03
C SER A 160 -11.36 -13.98 5.76
N LEU A 161 -11.75 -15.17 5.29
CA LEU A 161 -10.85 -16.33 5.17
C LEU A 161 -10.18 -16.41 3.81
N VAL A 162 -8.86 -16.53 3.81
CA VAL A 162 -8.01 -16.66 2.62
C VAL A 162 -8.29 -17.99 1.92
N PHE A 163 -8.45 -17.94 0.58
CA PHE A 163 -8.63 -19.13 -0.26
C PHE A 163 -7.29 -19.65 -0.78
N THR A 164 -6.72 -19.08 -1.83
CA THR A 164 -5.45 -19.58 -2.37
C THR A 164 -4.26 -19.06 -1.57
N PHE A 165 -4.17 -17.77 -1.52
CA PHE A 165 -3.22 -16.98 -0.73
C PHE A 165 -3.71 -15.53 -0.69
N ALA A 166 -3.13 -14.73 0.20
CA ALA A 166 -3.20 -13.29 0.16
C ALA A 166 -1.80 -12.71 0.32
N VAL A 167 -1.45 -11.72 -0.52
CA VAL A 167 -0.18 -10.98 -0.43
C VAL A 167 -0.50 -9.52 -0.21
N ILE A 168 0.06 -8.96 0.85
CA ILE A 168 -0.19 -7.58 1.26
C ILE A 168 1.13 -6.83 1.34
N THR A 169 1.19 -5.64 0.78
CA THR A 169 2.34 -4.73 0.86
C THR A 169 2.06 -3.64 1.87
N LEU A 170 2.93 -3.50 2.86
CA LEU A 170 2.83 -2.53 3.96
C LEU A 170 4.10 -1.68 4.00
N GLY A 171 3.98 -0.37 3.78
CA GLY A 171 5.04 0.60 4.03
C GLY A 171 5.09 0.94 5.51
N VAL A 172 6.24 0.69 6.16
CA VAL A 172 6.47 1.00 7.57
C VAL A 172 7.20 2.31 7.66
N PHE A 173 6.64 3.27 8.40
CA PHE A 173 7.27 4.57 8.61
C PHE A 173 8.52 4.45 9.50
N GLU A 174 9.44 5.40 9.34
CA GLU A 174 10.56 5.61 10.24
C GLU A 174 10.08 5.99 11.65
N ASP A 175 10.92 5.78 12.65
CA ASP A 175 10.64 6.14 14.02
C ASP A 175 10.42 7.66 14.17
N GLY A 176 9.52 8.05 15.07
CA GLY A 176 9.18 9.45 15.32
C GLY A 176 8.00 9.99 14.50
N ILE A 177 7.51 9.25 13.51
CA ILE A 177 6.23 9.59 12.86
C ILE A 177 5.09 9.18 13.78
N SER A 178 4.20 10.13 14.09
CA SER A 178 2.98 9.88 14.86
C SER A 178 1.77 10.01 13.96
N LEU A 179 0.94 8.96 13.95
CA LEU A 179 -0.39 8.95 13.35
C LEU A 179 -1.48 8.98 14.45
N ASP A 180 -1.11 9.34 15.68
CA ASP A 180 -2.05 9.40 16.78
C ASP A 180 -3.30 10.21 16.41
N ARG A 181 -4.48 9.67 16.73
CA ARG A 181 -5.80 10.25 16.45
C ARG A 181 -6.17 10.46 14.98
N PHE A 182 -5.40 9.95 14.00
CA PHE A 182 -5.77 10.06 12.59
C PHE A 182 -7.06 9.29 12.22
N ASP A 183 -7.44 8.30 13.01
CA ASP A 183 -8.68 7.53 12.88
C ASP A 183 -9.72 7.83 13.99
N ASP A 184 -9.53 8.92 14.75
CA ASP A 184 -10.43 9.32 15.83
C ASP A 184 -11.53 10.26 15.31
N TRP A 185 -12.72 9.72 15.07
CA TRP A 185 -13.88 10.49 14.59
C TRP A 185 -14.43 11.49 15.62
N ASN A 186 -14.05 11.40 16.92
CA ASN A 186 -14.39 12.40 17.94
C ASN A 186 -13.44 13.60 17.92
N TRP A 187 -12.39 13.55 17.11
CA TRP A 187 -11.45 14.65 17.00
C TRP A 187 -12.00 15.71 16.04
N GLN A 188 -12.55 16.78 16.62
CA GLN A 188 -13.11 17.93 15.90
C GLN A 188 -12.39 19.21 16.30
#